data_4b87a08d7f23f39dc9b879d9909f7feb
#
_entry.id   4b87a08d7f23f39dc9b879d9909f7feb
#
_cell.length_a   1.000
_cell.length_b   1.000
_cell.length_c   1.000
_cell.angle_alpha   90.00
_cell.angle_beta   90.00
_cell.angle_gamma   90.00
#
_symmetry.space_group_name_H-M   'P 1'
#
loop_
_entity.id
_entity.type
_entity.pdbx_description
1 polymer ?
#
loop_
_entity_poly.entity_id
_entity_poly.type
_entity_poly.pdbx_seq_one_letter_code
_entity_poly.pdbx_strand_id
1 'polypeptide(L)'
;MKKALSAAMAAGMTAVMLAGCGSSASSAAESTAPAESTSTAASTEAAAESIVSAPTALSFVFADGDDTFKTQMNKIVDDFNAANPDITITIEPGDGGSYSEFLKTKDSVGEFPDMMEMRDTAMYVRAGKVAPLSDDVKALFTSTVDFDGVTYTAPFSGANTMGIMYNKKYFADNGLEIPKTWDEFITLCQTIKDKGDMSPLVVGGSDVWHIGFLYDLCYANDVLESDPDFIEECYKGEKDFSDANYQKAVTDLAEVLSFAQDGWASTPDAQITTFFVNDMSAMMFSGTHMFSQINDAAPDFEYGWFAVPDRDGKVNLLGGGTAGGWAL
;
A
#
# COMPACT_ATOMS: atom_id res chain seq x y z
N MET A 1 23.29 -0.75 20.18
CA MET A 1 21.96 -0.27 20.61
C MET A 1 20.95 -0.35 19.47
N LYS A 2 21.20 0.28 18.29
CA LYS A 2 20.24 0.23 17.15
C LYS A 2 19.83 -1.19 16.70
N LYS A 3 20.74 -2.18 16.70
CA LYS A 3 20.42 -3.56 16.27
C LYS A 3 19.47 -4.32 17.21
N ALA A 4 19.64 -4.16 18.52
CA ALA A 4 18.76 -4.81 19.51
C ALA A 4 17.34 -4.20 19.52
N LEU A 5 17.26 -2.90 19.28
CA LEU A 5 16.01 -2.17 19.20
C LEU A 5 15.18 -2.59 17.99
N SER A 6 15.85 -2.77 16.83
CA SER A 6 15.19 -3.25 15.61
C SER A 6 14.50 -4.60 15.79
N ALA A 7 15.17 -5.55 16.45
CA ALA A 7 14.62 -6.88 16.69
C ALA A 7 13.38 -6.85 17.60
N ALA A 8 13.40 -6.05 18.67
CA ALA A 8 12.28 -5.95 19.59
C ALA A 8 11.05 -5.29 18.95
N MET A 9 11.25 -4.27 18.12
CA MET A 9 10.19 -3.55 17.46
C MET A 9 9.47 -4.43 16.41
N ALA A 10 10.24 -5.15 15.60
CA ALA A 10 9.67 -6.06 14.61
C ALA A 10 8.90 -7.21 15.25
N ALA A 11 9.37 -7.77 16.38
CA ALA A 11 8.66 -8.82 17.11
C ALA A 11 7.30 -8.33 17.66
N GLY A 12 7.24 -7.09 18.18
CA GLY A 12 6.00 -6.50 18.67
C GLY A 12 4.98 -6.26 17.54
N MET A 13 5.41 -5.73 16.41
CA MET A 13 4.55 -5.47 15.25
C MET A 13 4.03 -6.77 14.62
N THR A 14 4.88 -7.80 14.50
CA THR A 14 4.49 -9.07 13.89
C THR A 14 3.42 -9.81 14.71
N ALA A 15 3.49 -9.77 16.04
CA ALA A 15 2.49 -10.39 16.90
C ALA A 15 1.10 -9.77 16.75
N VAL A 16 1.01 -8.46 16.54
CA VAL A 16 -0.27 -7.75 16.35
C VAL A 16 -0.85 -7.97 14.95
N MET A 17 -0.01 -8.03 13.91
CA MET A 17 -0.48 -8.28 12.54
C MET A 17 -1.01 -9.71 12.34
N LEU A 18 -0.43 -10.72 13.03
CA LEU A 18 -0.90 -12.10 12.98
C LEU A 18 -2.21 -12.33 13.74
N ALA A 19 -2.54 -11.49 14.73
CA ALA A 19 -3.80 -11.59 15.47
C ALA A 19 -4.99 -11.01 14.71
N GLY A 20 -4.77 -10.20 13.67
CA GLY A 20 -5.81 -9.56 12.86
C GLY A 20 -6.34 -10.36 11.67
N CYS A 21 -5.75 -11.50 11.33
CA CYS A 21 -6.13 -12.31 10.17
C CYS A 21 -6.81 -13.65 10.54
N GLY A 22 -7.72 -13.66 11.49
CA GLY A 22 -8.39 -14.89 11.92
C GLY A 22 -9.80 -14.70 12.40
N SER A 23 -10.76 -14.49 11.53
CA SER A 23 -12.14 -14.95 11.77
C SER A 23 -12.97 -14.86 10.49
N SER A 24 -13.30 -15.98 9.91
CA SER A 24 -14.68 -16.43 9.76
C SER A 24 -14.75 -17.69 8.89
N ALA A 25 -15.07 -18.81 9.49
CA ALA A 25 -15.88 -19.83 8.84
C ALA A 25 -16.70 -20.54 9.90
N SER A 26 -17.97 -20.27 9.91
CA SER A 26 -19.00 -20.98 10.63
C SER A 26 -19.26 -22.31 9.93
N SER A 27 -19.26 -23.43 10.64
CA SER A 27 -20.26 -24.47 10.44
C SER A 27 -20.35 -25.37 11.68
N ALA A 28 -21.56 -25.57 12.12
CA ALA A 28 -21.95 -26.36 13.26
C ALA A 28 -21.82 -27.87 12.99
N ALA A 29 -21.39 -28.61 14.00
CA ALA A 29 -21.87 -29.96 14.27
C ALA A 29 -21.61 -30.31 15.75
N GLU A 30 -22.63 -30.87 16.35
CA GLU A 30 -22.80 -31.26 17.76
C GLU A 30 -21.84 -32.37 18.23
N SER A 31 -21.71 -32.36 19.55
CA SER A 31 -21.74 -33.54 20.44
C SER A 31 -20.49 -33.91 21.24
N THR A 32 -20.72 -33.92 22.52
CA THR A 32 -20.13 -34.66 23.66
C THR A 32 -18.90 -34.08 24.35
N ALA A 33 -19.14 -33.55 25.56
CA ALA A 33 -18.17 -33.51 26.65
C ALA A 33 -17.99 -34.95 27.22
N PRO A 34 -16.91 -35.28 27.93
CA PRO A 34 -16.58 -34.70 29.21
C PRO A 34 -15.07 -34.63 29.57
N ALA A 35 -14.81 -33.98 30.68
CA ALA A 35 -13.77 -34.11 31.69
C ALA A 35 -12.90 -32.87 31.89
N GLU A 36 -13.14 -32.29 33.05
CA GLU A 36 -12.30 -31.31 33.72
C GLU A 36 -10.84 -31.79 33.85
N SER A 37 -9.93 -30.93 33.45
CA SER A 37 -8.56 -30.96 33.94
C SER A 37 -8.18 -29.52 34.28
N THR A 38 -8.32 -29.14 35.52
CA THR A 38 -7.78 -27.92 36.10
C THR A 38 -6.27 -27.92 36.04
N SER A 39 -5.71 -27.29 35.03
CA SER A 39 -4.32 -26.90 35.00
C SER A 39 -4.25 -25.42 35.34
N THR A 40 -3.97 -25.10 36.59
CA THR A 40 -3.51 -23.80 37.05
C THR A 40 -2.16 -23.53 36.40
N ALA A 41 -2.16 -22.86 35.25
CA ALA A 41 -0.96 -22.23 34.71
C ALA A 41 -0.69 -21.01 35.59
N ALA A 42 0.27 -21.09 36.50
CA ALA A 42 0.88 -19.92 37.11
C ALA A 42 1.56 -19.13 35.98
N SER A 43 1.00 -17.97 35.66
CA SER A 43 1.70 -16.97 34.88
C SER A 43 2.84 -16.44 35.75
N THR A 44 4.02 -16.96 35.59
CA THR A 44 5.24 -16.27 35.98
C THR A 44 5.33 -15.05 35.09
N GLU A 45 5.00 -13.87 35.59
CA GLU A 45 5.47 -12.60 35.06
C GLU A 45 7.01 -12.67 35.08
N ALA A 46 7.60 -13.07 33.98
CA ALA A 46 9.01 -12.83 33.75
C ALA A 46 9.12 -11.31 33.58
N ALA A 47 9.75 -10.64 34.55
CA ALA A 47 10.17 -9.26 34.37
C ALA A 47 10.96 -9.19 33.04
N ALA A 48 10.47 -8.42 32.09
CA ALA A 48 11.15 -8.23 30.82
C ALA A 48 12.53 -7.62 31.14
N GLU A 49 13.61 -8.34 30.82
CA GLU A 49 14.95 -7.75 30.90
C GLU A 49 14.98 -6.55 29.93
N SER A 50 15.47 -5.40 30.45
CA SER A 50 15.59 -4.20 29.61
C SER A 50 16.50 -4.46 28.44
N ILE A 51 16.00 -4.18 27.24
CA ILE A 51 16.71 -4.37 25.96
C ILE A 51 17.67 -3.20 25.67
N VAL A 52 17.69 -2.18 26.52
CA VAL A 52 18.58 -1.00 26.41
C VAL A 52 19.37 -0.83 27.70
N SER A 53 20.56 -0.22 27.58
CA SER A 53 21.47 0.02 28.72
C SER A 53 21.15 1.32 29.49
N ALA A 54 20.25 2.15 28.95
CA ALA A 54 19.79 3.41 29.54
C ALA A 54 18.43 3.79 28.95
N PRO A 55 17.61 4.60 29.65
CA PRO A 55 16.36 5.10 29.09
C PRO A 55 16.59 5.75 27.71
N THR A 56 15.80 5.34 26.74
CA THR A 56 15.95 5.75 25.34
C THR A 56 14.61 6.30 24.83
N ALA A 57 14.67 7.51 24.24
CA ALA A 57 13.52 8.10 23.56
C ALA A 57 13.74 8.01 22.04
N LEU A 58 12.70 7.63 21.32
CA LEU A 58 12.71 7.48 19.87
C LEU A 58 11.52 8.20 19.24
N SER A 59 11.77 8.86 18.13
CA SER A 59 10.73 9.46 17.29
C SER A 59 10.27 8.47 16.22
N PHE A 60 8.96 8.47 15.96
CA PHE A 60 8.35 7.65 14.93
C PHE A 60 7.41 8.47 14.06
N VAL A 61 7.59 8.46 12.77
CA VAL A 61 6.73 9.16 11.81
C VAL A 61 6.22 8.21 10.74
N PHE A 62 5.00 8.44 10.31
CA PHE A 62 4.38 7.76 9.18
C PHE A 62 3.38 8.69 8.52
N ALA A 63 3.01 8.37 7.27
CA ALA A 63 2.01 9.15 6.56
C ALA A 63 0.65 9.05 7.24
N ASP A 64 -0.06 10.16 7.21
CA ASP A 64 -1.44 10.21 7.69
C ASP A 64 -2.30 9.22 6.88
N GLY A 65 -2.62 8.09 7.50
CA GLY A 65 -3.58 7.12 7.01
C GLY A 65 -5.01 7.49 7.45
N ASP A 66 -5.93 6.57 7.22
CA ASP A 66 -7.28 6.69 7.79
C ASP A 66 -7.27 6.59 9.33
N ASP A 67 -8.39 6.92 9.96
CA ASP A 67 -8.50 6.92 11.42
C ASP A 67 -8.33 5.52 12.03
N THR A 68 -8.66 4.46 11.29
CA THR A 68 -8.46 3.07 11.71
C THR A 68 -6.97 2.76 11.79
N PHE A 69 -6.22 3.12 10.75
CA PHE A 69 -4.77 2.94 10.71
C PHE A 69 -4.09 3.72 11.84
N LYS A 70 -4.43 5.01 12.03
CA LYS A 70 -3.89 5.83 13.13
C LYS A 70 -4.16 5.21 14.51
N THR A 71 -5.39 4.74 14.72
CA THR A 71 -5.78 4.09 15.99
C THR A 71 -4.95 2.83 16.22
N GLN A 72 -4.73 2.01 15.20
CA GLN A 72 -3.93 0.79 15.30
C GLN A 72 -2.46 1.12 15.58
N MET A 73 -1.88 2.09 14.90
CA MET A 73 -0.48 2.49 15.12
C MET A 73 -0.26 3.07 16.52
N ASN A 74 -1.16 3.92 17.01
CA ASN A 74 -1.10 4.42 18.38
C ASN A 74 -1.15 3.26 19.38
N LYS A 75 -2.08 2.32 19.19
CA LYS A 75 -2.18 1.14 20.05
C LYS A 75 -0.90 0.30 20.05
N ILE A 76 -0.29 0.07 18.90
CA ILE A 76 0.97 -0.69 18.79
C ILE A 76 2.08 0.00 19.60
N VAL A 77 2.20 1.31 19.47
CA VAL A 77 3.22 2.09 20.18
C VAL A 77 2.93 2.11 21.67
N ASP A 78 1.69 2.28 22.09
CA ASP A 78 1.30 2.26 23.52
C ASP A 78 1.58 0.89 24.15
N ASP A 79 1.22 -0.20 23.48
CA ASP A 79 1.49 -1.56 23.96
C ASP A 79 3.01 -1.83 24.05
N PHE A 80 3.78 -1.34 23.07
CA PHE A 80 5.24 -1.46 23.10
C PHE A 80 5.87 -0.68 24.26
N ASN A 81 5.47 0.57 24.45
CA ASN A 81 5.96 1.42 25.54
C ASN A 81 5.61 0.82 26.91
N ALA A 82 4.40 0.27 27.05
CA ALA A 82 3.98 -0.40 28.29
C ALA A 82 4.81 -1.65 28.59
N ALA A 83 5.19 -2.40 27.57
CA ALA A 83 6.01 -3.60 27.71
C ALA A 83 7.51 -3.30 27.89
N ASN A 84 7.98 -2.11 27.52
CA ASN A 84 9.39 -1.72 27.54
C ASN A 84 9.58 -0.37 28.26
N PRO A 85 9.50 -0.30 29.60
CA PRO A 85 9.47 0.95 30.34
C PRO A 85 10.73 1.82 30.20
N ASP A 86 11.84 1.23 29.74
CA ASP A 86 13.09 1.96 29.50
C ASP A 86 13.17 2.54 28.06
N ILE A 87 12.15 2.32 27.23
CA ILE A 87 12.07 2.86 25.87
C ILE A 87 10.77 3.65 25.74
N THR A 88 10.87 4.87 25.24
CA THR A 88 9.70 5.69 24.92
C THR A 88 9.70 5.97 23.43
N ILE A 89 8.73 5.42 22.71
CA ILE A 89 8.47 5.78 21.33
C ILE A 89 7.39 6.85 21.31
N THR A 90 7.64 7.94 20.60
CA THR A 90 6.68 9.03 20.40
C THR A 90 6.34 9.13 18.92
N ILE A 91 5.06 8.97 18.61
CA ILE A 91 4.56 9.24 17.25
C ILE A 91 4.51 10.75 17.05
N GLU A 92 5.21 11.25 16.05
CA GLU A 92 5.11 12.64 15.63
C GLU A 92 4.02 12.75 14.55
N PRO A 93 3.05 13.67 14.71
CA PRO A 93 2.02 13.85 13.70
C PRO A 93 2.63 14.39 12.39
N GLY A 94 2.16 13.89 11.27
CA GLY A 94 2.39 14.51 9.97
C GLY A 94 1.78 15.92 9.91
N ASP A 95 2.19 16.72 8.95
CA ASP A 95 1.72 18.10 8.78
C ASP A 95 0.39 18.20 7.99
N GLY A 96 -0.21 17.05 7.64
CA GLY A 96 -1.44 16.99 6.82
C GLY A 96 -1.22 17.29 5.33
N GLY A 97 0.04 17.46 4.92
CA GLY A 97 0.45 17.67 3.54
C GLY A 97 1.10 16.44 2.90
N SER A 98 2.04 16.69 1.99
CA SER A 98 2.83 15.62 1.39
C SER A 98 3.81 15.01 2.39
N TYR A 99 3.65 13.73 2.68
CA TYR A 99 4.55 13.01 3.59
C TYR A 99 6.02 13.04 3.14
N SER A 100 6.28 12.95 1.83
CA SER A 100 7.64 13.07 1.29
C SER A 100 8.25 14.45 1.54
N GLU A 101 7.46 15.51 1.42
CA GLU A 101 7.93 16.88 1.73
C GLU A 101 8.13 17.09 3.24
N PHE A 102 7.28 16.47 4.08
CA PHE A 102 7.46 16.48 5.52
C PHE A 102 8.80 15.84 5.92
N LEU A 103 9.12 14.64 5.41
CA LEU A 103 10.42 14.00 5.68
C LEU A 103 11.61 14.83 5.17
N LYS A 104 11.52 15.43 3.99
CA LYS A 104 12.56 16.32 3.47
C LYS A 104 12.75 17.56 4.36
N THR A 105 11.67 18.11 4.88
CA THR A 105 11.72 19.24 5.81
C THR A 105 12.45 18.84 7.10
N LYS A 106 12.08 17.70 7.71
CA LYS A 106 12.73 17.13 8.88
C LYS A 106 14.24 16.91 8.64
N ASP A 107 14.59 16.34 7.49
CA ASP A 107 15.99 16.14 7.13
C ASP A 107 16.75 17.46 6.99
N SER A 108 16.14 18.47 6.39
CA SER A 108 16.78 19.77 6.15
C SER A 108 17.14 20.53 7.42
N VAL A 109 16.40 20.32 8.50
CA VAL A 109 16.65 20.94 9.82
C VAL A 109 17.41 20.03 10.78
N GLY A 110 17.82 18.83 10.34
CA GLY A 110 18.59 17.89 11.15
C GLY A 110 17.75 17.12 12.19
N GLU A 111 16.44 17.08 12.00
CA GLU A 111 15.47 16.38 12.87
C GLU A 111 14.94 15.09 12.19
N PHE A 112 15.80 14.39 11.44
CA PHE A 112 15.38 13.15 10.78
C PHE A 112 14.94 12.12 11.82
N PRO A 113 13.76 11.48 11.66
CA PRO A 113 13.20 10.60 12.68
C PRO A 113 14.03 9.33 12.87
N ASP A 114 13.95 8.74 14.08
CA ASP A 114 14.62 7.48 14.39
C ASP A 114 13.96 6.29 13.69
N MET A 115 12.66 6.35 13.50
CA MET A 115 11.86 5.34 12.81
C MET A 115 10.86 6.02 11.91
N MET A 116 10.62 5.45 10.72
CA MET A 116 9.74 6.08 9.76
C MET A 116 9.12 5.09 8.78
N GLU A 117 7.96 5.46 8.26
CA GLU A 117 7.49 4.91 7.02
C GLU A 117 8.36 5.43 5.87
N MET A 118 9.02 4.53 5.17
CA MET A 118 9.89 4.88 4.06
C MET A 118 9.19 4.61 2.73
N ARG A 119 9.10 5.62 1.88
CA ARG A 119 8.54 5.55 0.53
C ARG A 119 9.60 5.83 -0.54
N ASP A 120 10.54 6.72 -0.25
CA ASP A 120 11.61 7.13 -1.16
C ASP A 120 12.94 6.45 -0.80
N THR A 121 12.93 5.13 -0.62
CA THR A 121 14.05 4.33 -0.07
C THR A 121 15.36 4.59 -0.81
N ALA A 122 15.35 4.56 -2.14
CA ALA A 122 16.56 4.75 -2.94
C ALA A 122 17.26 6.09 -2.65
N MET A 123 16.47 7.17 -2.51
CA MET A 123 16.99 8.50 -2.23
C MET A 123 17.67 8.55 -0.87
N TYR A 124 17.02 8.06 0.18
CA TYR A 124 17.55 8.13 1.55
C TYR A 124 18.68 7.12 1.80
N VAL A 125 18.67 5.96 1.15
CA VAL A 125 19.79 5.00 1.16
C VAL A 125 21.03 5.62 0.53
N ARG A 126 20.90 6.21 -0.67
CA ARG A 126 22.01 6.90 -1.35
C ARG A 126 22.54 8.09 -0.54
N ALA A 127 21.69 8.74 0.23
CA ALA A 127 22.07 9.80 1.16
C ALA A 127 22.66 9.30 2.49
N GLY A 128 22.70 7.99 2.74
CA GLY A 128 23.22 7.40 3.98
C GLY A 128 22.37 7.70 5.22
N LYS A 129 21.06 7.91 5.03
CA LYS A 129 20.12 8.31 6.09
C LYS A 129 19.39 7.14 6.76
N VAL A 130 19.35 5.98 6.13
CA VAL A 130 18.68 4.78 6.65
C VAL A 130 19.70 3.68 6.93
N ALA A 131 19.45 2.91 7.98
CA ALA A 131 20.33 1.82 8.40
C ALA A 131 19.84 0.50 7.78
N PRO A 132 20.76 -0.41 7.37
CA PRO A 132 20.39 -1.76 6.98
C PRO A 132 19.68 -2.49 8.11
N LEU A 133 18.65 -3.28 7.75
CA LEU A 133 18.00 -4.18 8.71
C LEU A 133 18.97 -5.29 9.15
N SER A 134 18.90 -5.65 10.43
CA SER A 134 19.62 -6.80 10.94
C SER A 134 19.04 -8.10 10.40
N ASP A 135 19.85 -9.18 10.38
CA ASP A 135 19.39 -10.49 9.94
C ASP A 135 18.25 -11.04 10.81
N ASP A 136 18.26 -10.75 12.11
CA ASP A 136 17.19 -11.14 13.02
C ASP A 136 15.86 -10.49 12.67
N VAL A 137 15.88 -9.21 12.24
CA VAL A 137 14.67 -8.51 11.77
C VAL A 137 14.21 -9.07 10.43
N LYS A 138 15.13 -9.29 9.49
CA LYS A 138 14.80 -9.86 8.18
C LYS A 138 14.14 -11.24 8.29
N ALA A 139 14.60 -12.07 9.24
CA ALA A 139 14.06 -13.42 9.46
C ALA A 139 12.59 -13.43 9.94
N LEU A 140 12.03 -12.29 10.36
CA LEU A 140 10.62 -12.18 10.75
C LEU A 140 9.67 -12.08 9.55
N PHE A 141 10.17 -11.86 8.36
CA PHE A 141 9.38 -11.64 7.16
C PHE A 141 9.55 -12.77 6.15
N THR A 142 8.49 -13.11 5.44
CA THR A 142 8.50 -14.14 4.39
C THR A 142 9.20 -13.66 3.13
N SER A 143 9.24 -12.35 2.92
CA SER A 143 9.94 -11.71 1.81
C SER A 143 10.33 -10.30 2.19
N THR A 144 11.44 -9.83 1.66
CA THR A 144 11.93 -8.46 1.79
C THR A 144 12.34 -7.96 0.41
N VAL A 145 12.43 -6.65 0.25
CA VAL A 145 12.95 -6.03 -0.96
C VAL A 145 14.33 -5.45 -0.65
N ASP A 146 15.32 -5.82 -1.47
CA ASP A 146 16.68 -5.35 -1.34
C ASP A 146 16.91 -4.15 -2.27
N PHE A 147 17.69 -3.19 -1.80
CA PHE A 147 18.28 -2.13 -2.60
C PHE A 147 19.80 -2.36 -2.67
N ASP A 148 20.31 -2.54 -3.88
CA ASP A 148 21.73 -2.91 -4.13
C ASP A 148 22.18 -4.13 -3.30
N GLY A 149 21.32 -5.14 -3.15
CA GLY A 149 21.60 -6.36 -2.40
C GLY A 149 21.55 -6.22 -0.87
N VAL A 150 21.02 -5.11 -0.36
CA VAL A 150 20.89 -4.83 1.07
C VAL A 150 19.43 -4.46 1.40
N THR A 151 18.89 -5.08 2.43
CA THR A 151 17.54 -4.78 2.93
C THR A 151 17.59 -3.60 3.90
N TYR A 152 16.84 -2.54 3.63
CA TYR A 152 16.76 -1.34 4.47
C TYR A 152 15.38 -1.15 5.11
N THR A 153 14.35 -1.79 4.58
CA THR A 153 12.97 -1.60 5.05
C THR A 153 12.34 -2.92 5.45
N ALA A 154 11.65 -2.92 6.59
CA ALA A 154 10.73 -3.99 6.97
C ALA A 154 9.41 -3.80 6.22
N PRO A 155 8.81 -4.86 5.65
CA PRO A 155 7.55 -4.76 4.94
C PRO A 155 6.46 -4.04 5.76
N PHE A 156 5.80 -3.09 5.12
CA PHE A 156 4.78 -2.26 5.74
C PHE A 156 3.43 -2.98 5.86
N SER A 157 3.03 -3.68 4.79
CA SER A 157 1.76 -4.40 4.72
C SER A 157 1.90 -5.60 3.77
N GLY A 158 0.86 -6.41 3.69
CA GLY A 158 0.70 -7.38 2.61
C GLY A 158 0.64 -6.71 1.23
N ALA A 159 0.74 -7.52 0.19
CA ALA A 159 0.66 -7.02 -1.19
C ALA A 159 -0.67 -6.29 -1.42
N ASN A 160 -0.57 -5.06 -1.88
CA ASN A 160 -1.70 -4.29 -2.36
C ASN A 160 -1.66 -4.31 -3.89
N THR A 161 -2.69 -4.89 -4.50
CA THR A 161 -2.73 -5.05 -5.96
C THR A 161 -3.64 -3.99 -6.56
N MET A 162 -3.12 -3.24 -7.54
CA MET A 162 -3.88 -2.24 -8.29
C MET A 162 -4.65 -2.90 -9.43
N GLY A 163 -5.83 -2.39 -9.71
CA GLY A 163 -6.69 -2.87 -10.78
C GLY A 163 -8.01 -2.11 -10.86
N ILE A 164 -8.94 -2.66 -11.59
CA ILE A 164 -10.27 -2.07 -11.80
C ILE A 164 -11.32 -2.78 -10.93
N MET A 165 -11.96 -2.04 -10.03
CA MET A 165 -13.26 -2.43 -9.50
C MET A 165 -14.36 -2.05 -10.49
N TYR A 166 -15.32 -2.93 -10.73
CA TYR A 166 -16.41 -2.67 -11.65
C TYR A 166 -17.77 -3.01 -11.03
N ASN A 167 -18.79 -2.26 -11.38
CA ASN A 167 -20.16 -2.49 -10.95
C ASN A 167 -20.74 -3.71 -11.67
N LYS A 168 -20.90 -4.83 -10.95
CA LYS A 168 -21.39 -6.10 -11.54
C LYS A 168 -22.78 -5.97 -12.13
N LYS A 169 -23.65 -5.23 -11.46
CA LYS A 169 -25.03 -5.03 -11.95
C LYS A 169 -25.02 -4.26 -13.28
N TYR A 170 -24.25 -3.17 -13.35
CA TYR A 170 -24.13 -2.38 -14.58
C TYR A 170 -23.59 -3.20 -15.75
N PHE A 171 -22.54 -4.01 -15.50
CA PHE A 171 -21.96 -4.88 -16.52
C PHE A 171 -22.98 -5.92 -17.01
N ALA A 172 -23.71 -6.59 -16.10
CA ALA A 172 -24.71 -7.58 -16.45
C ALA A 172 -25.88 -6.98 -17.24
N ASP A 173 -26.42 -5.84 -16.79
CA ASP A 173 -27.56 -5.16 -17.43
C ASP A 173 -27.19 -4.67 -18.86
N ASN A 174 -25.91 -4.43 -19.12
CA ASN A 174 -25.43 -3.89 -20.40
C ASN A 174 -24.68 -4.93 -21.25
N GLY A 175 -24.56 -6.18 -20.80
CA GLY A 175 -23.85 -7.23 -21.53
C GLY A 175 -22.38 -6.94 -21.70
N LEU A 176 -21.73 -6.26 -20.75
CA LEU A 176 -20.31 -5.94 -20.78
C LEU A 176 -19.49 -7.10 -20.23
N GLU A 177 -18.33 -7.34 -20.82
CA GLU A 177 -17.42 -8.41 -20.43
C GLU A 177 -16.11 -7.83 -19.87
N ILE A 178 -15.42 -8.63 -19.06
CA ILE A 178 -14.07 -8.30 -18.56
C ILE A 178 -13.08 -8.33 -19.71
N PRO A 179 -12.32 -7.26 -19.94
CA PRO A 179 -11.37 -7.17 -21.04
C PRO A 179 -10.19 -8.13 -20.84
N LYS A 180 -9.71 -8.69 -21.93
CA LYS A 180 -8.58 -9.64 -21.97
C LYS A 180 -7.32 -9.02 -22.57
N THR A 181 -7.42 -7.84 -23.15
CA THR A 181 -6.32 -7.06 -23.70
C THR A 181 -6.52 -5.58 -23.39
N TRP A 182 -5.46 -4.79 -23.53
CA TRP A 182 -5.53 -3.35 -23.44
C TRP A 182 -6.56 -2.74 -24.41
N ASP A 183 -6.54 -3.19 -25.67
CA ASP A 183 -7.44 -2.66 -26.68
C ASP A 183 -8.91 -2.97 -26.37
N GLU A 184 -9.18 -4.13 -25.76
CA GLU A 184 -10.52 -4.47 -25.26
C GLU A 184 -10.91 -3.57 -24.06
N PHE A 185 -9.95 -3.23 -23.18
CA PHE A 185 -10.20 -2.31 -22.07
C PHE A 185 -10.55 -0.91 -22.58
N ILE A 186 -9.81 -0.39 -23.54
CA ILE A 186 -10.11 0.91 -24.16
C ILE A 186 -11.48 0.87 -24.88
N THR A 187 -11.79 -0.23 -25.59
CA THR A 187 -13.09 -0.43 -26.24
C THR A 187 -14.23 -0.47 -25.22
N LEU A 188 -14.03 -1.13 -24.08
CA LEU A 188 -14.99 -1.16 -22.96
C LEU A 188 -15.24 0.27 -22.42
N CYS A 189 -14.19 1.03 -22.14
CA CYS A 189 -14.31 2.41 -21.71
C CYS A 189 -15.07 3.27 -22.73
N GLN A 190 -14.75 3.14 -24.03
CA GLN A 190 -15.44 3.87 -25.07
C GLN A 190 -16.93 3.46 -25.17
N THR A 191 -17.23 2.17 -25.06
CA THR A 191 -18.61 1.67 -25.07
C THR A 191 -19.45 2.27 -23.95
N ILE A 192 -18.90 2.35 -22.74
CA ILE A 192 -19.58 2.97 -21.58
C ILE A 192 -19.73 4.48 -21.80
N LYS A 193 -18.70 5.15 -22.30
CA LYS A 193 -18.73 6.59 -22.62
C LYS A 193 -19.81 6.93 -23.64
N ASP A 194 -19.97 6.14 -24.68
CA ASP A 194 -20.93 6.35 -25.76
C ASP A 194 -22.39 6.16 -25.27
N LYS A 195 -22.62 5.36 -24.23
CA LYS A 195 -23.93 5.23 -23.59
C LYS A 195 -24.31 6.49 -22.82
N GLY A 196 -23.36 7.14 -22.15
CA GLY A 196 -23.52 8.42 -21.50
C GLY A 196 -24.38 8.41 -20.23
N ASP A 197 -24.67 7.24 -19.67
CA ASP A 197 -25.44 7.08 -18.43
C ASP A 197 -24.56 7.05 -17.17
N MET A 198 -23.30 6.64 -17.31
CA MET A 198 -22.24 6.68 -16.27
C MET A 198 -20.92 7.12 -16.89
N SER A 199 -20.02 7.66 -16.08
CA SER A 199 -18.63 7.79 -16.54
C SER A 199 -17.95 6.41 -16.56
N PRO A 200 -17.09 6.14 -17.55
CA PRO A 200 -16.37 4.86 -17.60
C PRO A 200 -15.53 4.61 -16.36
N LEU A 201 -14.78 5.62 -15.92
CA LEU A 201 -13.85 5.55 -14.80
C LEU A 201 -14.10 6.69 -13.81
N VAL A 202 -13.93 6.43 -12.53
CA VAL A 202 -13.69 7.48 -11.53
C VAL A 202 -12.21 7.52 -11.16
N VAL A 203 -11.67 8.74 -11.10
CA VAL A 203 -10.26 9.04 -10.82
C VAL A 203 -10.17 10.17 -9.80
N GLY A 204 -9.38 9.96 -8.75
CA GLY A 204 -9.11 10.96 -7.70
C GLY A 204 -7.90 11.81 -8.01
N GLY A 205 -7.97 12.63 -9.09
CA GLY A 205 -6.81 13.32 -9.66
C GLY A 205 -6.29 14.52 -8.88
N SER A 206 -6.98 15.00 -7.83
CA SER A 206 -6.40 16.02 -6.96
C SER A 206 -5.28 15.44 -6.08
N ASP A 207 -5.28 14.13 -5.88
CA ASP A 207 -4.25 13.41 -5.17
C ASP A 207 -3.26 12.81 -6.18
N VAL A 208 -2.10 13.45 -6.32
CA VAL A 208 -1.09 13.13 -7.35
C VAL A 208 -0.68 11.65 -7.33
N TRP A 209 -0.62 11.02 -6.15
CA TRP A 209 -0.29 9.62 -6.01
C TRP A 209 -1.30 8.69 -6.72
N HIS A 210 -2.59 9.06 -6.77
CA HIS A 210 -3.61 8.29 -7.47
C HIS A 210 -3.34 8.23 -8.98
N ILE A 211 -2.94 9.37 -9.58
CA ILE A 211 -2.49 9.41 -10.98
C ILE A 211 -1.21 8.60 -11.16
N GLY A 212 -0.33 8.60 -10.15
CA GLY A 212 0.87 7.77 -10.13
C GLY A 212 0.56 6.29 -10.32
N PHE A 213 -0.48 5.75 -9.69
CA PHE A 213 -0.88 4.35 -9.87
C PHE A 213 -1.38 4.04 -11.28
N LEU A 214 -2.12 4.95 -11.92
CA LEU A 214 -2.50 4.81 -13.33
C LEU A 214 -1.30 4.87 -14.26
N TYR A 215 -0.35 5.77 -13.96
CA TYR A 215 0.91 5.82 -14.69
C TYR A 215 1.70 4.51 -14.53
N ASP A 216 1.77 3.99 -13.30
CA ASP A 216 2.47 2.73 -13.00
C ASP A 216 1.90 1.55 -13.79
N LEU A 217 0.59 1.51 -14.01
CA LEU A 217 -0.05 0.51 -14.88
C LEU A 217 0.45 0.64 -16.33
N CYS A 218 0.44 1.85 -16.89
CA CYS A 218 0.91 2.09 -18.25
C CYS A 218 2.42 1.82 -18.38
N TYR A 219 3.19 2.24 -17.38
CA TYR A 219 4.63 2.01 -17.33
C TYR A 219 4.97 0.51 -17.24
N ALA A 220 4.24 -0.27 -16.44
CA ALA A 220 4.43 -1.71 -16.36
C ALA A 220 4.15 -2.40 -17.70
N ASN A 221 3.09 -1.98 -18.39
CA ASN A 221 2.67 -2.58 -19.65
C ASN A 221 3.57 -2.19 -20.84
N ASP A 222 4.07 -0.97 -20.88
CA ASP A 222 4.75 -0.46 -22.07
C ASP A 222 6.28 -0.42 -21.93
N VAL A 223 6.79 -0.28 -20.70
CA VAL A 223 8.22 -0.13 -20.48
C VAL A 223 8.82 -1.35 -19.79
N LEU A 224 8.36 -1.69 -18.58
CA LEU A 224 9.02 -2.72 -17.77
C LEU A 224 9.02 -4.11 -18.39
N GLU A 225 8.04 -4.46 -19.20
CA GLU A 225 8.03 -5.77 -19.85
C GLU A 225 9.22 -5.95 -20.80
N SER A 226 9.57 -4.88 -21.54
CA SER A 226 10.66 -4.90 -22.51
C SER A 226 11.99 -4.42 -21.95
N ASP A 227 11.96 -3.63 -20.87
CA ASP A 227 13.12 -2.97 -20.30
C ASP A 227 12.97 -2.79 -18.77
N PRO A 228 13.23 -3.83 -17.98
CA PRO A 228 13.11 -3.77 -16.54
C PRO A 228 14.11 -2.83 -15.87
N ASP A 229 15.20 -2.48 -16.54
CA ASP A 229 16.28 -1.64 -16.01
C ASP A 229 16.17 -0.17 -16.45
N PHE A 230 15.13 0.22 -17.17
CA PHE A 230 14.95 1.55 -17.76
C PHE A 230 15.28 2.71 -16.82
N ILE A 231 14.77 2.69 -15.59
CA ILE A 231 15.01 3.76 -14.62
C ILE A 231 16.49 3.80 -14.19
N GLU A 232 17.11 2.64 -13.99
CA GLU A 232 18.57 2.58 -13.69
C GLU A 232 19.41 3.09 -14.85
N GLU A 233 19.04 2.79 -16.08
CA GLU A 233 19.70 3.31 -17.28
C GLU A 233 19.52 4.82 -17.41
N CYS A 234 18.34 5.36 -17.04
CA CYS A 234 18.15 6.81 -16.95
C CYS A 234 19.05 7.45 -15.89
N TYR A 235 19.19 6.84 -14.70
CA TYR A 235 20.12 7.35 -13.67
C TYR A 235 21.59 7.34 -14.13
N LYS A 236 21.97 6.39 -14.97
CA LYS A 236 23.32 6.32 -15.56
C LYS A 236 23.49 7.29 -16.72
N GLY A 237 22.41 7.91 -17.22
CA GLY A 237 22.42 8.77 -18.40
C GLY A 237 22.53 8.00 -19.73
N GLU A 238 22.23 6.71 -19.72
CA GLU A 238 22.25 5.83 -20.88
C GLU A 238 20.94 5.92 -21.68
N LYS A 239 19.84 6.25 -20.98
CA LYS A 239 18.50 6.52 -21.52
C LYS A 239 17.91 7.79 -20.95
N ASP A 240 16.85 8.27 -21.55
CA ASP A 240 16.04 9.39 -21.06
C ASP A 240 14.55 9.20 -21.37
N PHE A 241 13.74 10.11 -20.90
CA PHE A 241 12.29 10.05 -21.06
C PHE A 241 11.78 10.34 -22.49
N SER A 242 12.66 10.49 -23.47
CA SER A 242 12.31 10.53 -24.90
C SER A 242 12.21 9.13 -25.52
N ASP A 243 12.49 8.07 -24.75
CA ASP A 243 12.34 6.68 -25.18
C ASP A 243 10.90 6.42 -25.69
N ALA A 244 10.77 5.65 -26.76
CA ALA A 244 9.49 5.44 -27.44
C ALA A 244 8.48 4.69 -26.57
N ASN A 245 8.91 3.71 -25.78
CA ASN A 245 8.04 2.95 -24.88
C ASN A 245 7.59 3.83 -23.71
N TYR A 246 8.49 4.67 -23.19
CA TYR A 246 8.14 5.65 -22.16
C TYR A 246 7.11 6.66 -22.67
N GLN A 247 7.30 7.23 -23.86
CA GLN A 247 6.35 8.16 -24.47
C GLN A 247 5.00 7.49 -24.77
N LYS A 248 5.03 6.19 -25.08
CA LYS A 248 3.81 5.40 -25.25
C LYS A 248 3.04 5.27 -23.94
N ALA A 249 3.71 4.94 -22.83
CA ALA A 249 3.09 4.84 -21.51
C ALA A 249 2.41 6.17 -21.11
N VAL A 250 3.04 7.31 -21.40
CA VAL A 250 2.43 8.64 -21.17
C VAL A 250 1.21 8.87 -22.06
N THR A 251 1.24 8.41 -23.31
CA THR A 251 0.11 8.52 -24.23
C THR A 251 -1.05 7.65 -23.79
N ASP A 252 -0.79 6.42 -23.36
CA ASP A 252 -1.78 5.49 -22.85
C ASP A 252 -2.43 6.03 -21.55
N LEU A 253 -1.64 6.61 -20.68
CA LEU A 253 -2.18 7.32 -19.49
C LEU A 253 -3.15 8.44 -19.90
N ALA A 254 -2.77 9.28 -20.87
CA ALA A 254 -3.64 10.36 -21.35
C ALA A 254 -4.93 9.82 -21.97
N GLU A 255 -4.86 8.69 -22.68
CA GLU A 255 -6.03 8.02 -23.24
C GLU A 255 -6.97 7.51 -22.13
N VAL A 256 -6.44 6.80 -21.12
CA VAL A 256 -7.23 6.32 -19.96
C VAL A 256 -7.89 7.49 -19.21
N LEU A 257 -7.15 8.56 -18.96
CA LEU A 257 -7.69 9.76 -18.29
C LEU A 257 -8.80 10.44 -19.11
N SER A 258 -8.84 10.25 -20.41
CA SER A 258 -9.94 10.76 -21.26
C SER A 258 -11.29 10.08 -21.00
N PHE A 259 -11.29 8.96 -20.28
CA PHE A 259 -12.47 8.20 -19.85
C PHE A 259 -12.88 8.49 -18.41
N ALA A 260 -12.11 9.31 -17.70
CA ALA A 260 -12.45 9.70 -16.33
C ALA A 260 -13.66 10.65 -16.30
N GLN A 261 -14.33 10.72 -15.15
CA GLN A 261 -15.45 11.64 -14.93
C GLN A 261 -15.04 13.10 -15.12
N ASP A 262 -15.99 13.95 -15.45
CA ASP A 262 -15.78 15.38 -15.49
C ASP A 262 -15.23 15.90 -14.16
N GLY A 263 -14.22 16.76 -14.22
CA GLY A 263 -13.59 17.33 -13.03
C GLY A 263 -12.63 16.38 -12.27
N TRP A 264 -12.24 15.26 -12.86
CA TRP A 264 -11.37 14.29 -12.23
C TRP A 264 -10.07 14.88 -11.62
N ALA A 265 -9.49 15.87 -12.28
CA ALA A 265 -8.26 16.52 -11.80
C ALA A 265 -8.43 17.30 -10.48
N SER A 266 -9.67 17.58 -10.08
CA SER A 266 -10.02 18.26 -8.84
C SER A 266 -10.77 17.35 -7.86
N THR A 267 -10.99 16.08 -8.21
CA THR A 267 -11.67 15.10 -7.37
C THR A 267 -10.67 14.50 -6.40
N PRO A 268 -10.89 14.60 -5.07
CA PRO A 268 -10.06 13.92 -4.08
C PRO A 268 -10.27 12.41 -4.13
N ASP A 269 -9.22 11.62 -3.83
CA ASP A 269 -9.30 10.17 -3.70
C ASP A 269 -10.38 9.74 -2.69
N ALA A 270 -10.53 10.45 -1.59
CA ALA A 270 -11.58 10.19 -0.59
C ALA A 270 -13.01 10.22 -1.14
N GLN A 271 -13.26 10.76 -2.34
CA GLN A 271 -14.58 10.82 -2.96
C GLN A 271 -14.82 9.71 -3.98
N ILE A 272 -13.80 9.00 -4.47
CA ILE A 272 -13.99 8.04 -5.57
C ILE A 272 -14.91 6.89 -5.20
N THR A 273 -14.85 6.39 -3.95
CA THR A 273 -15.77 5.37 -3.46
C THR A 273 -17.22 5.84 -3.55
N THR A 274 -17.49 7.10 -3.16
CA THR A 274 -18.84 7.69 -3.23
C THR A 274 -19.36 7.74 -4.68
N PHE A 275 -18.51 8.14 -5.64
CA PHE A 275 -18.89 8.12 -7.06
C PHE A 275 -19.23 6.70 -7.53
N PHE A 276 -18.42 5.72 -7.15
CA PHE A 276 -18.55 4.35 -7.59
C PHE A 276 -19.80 3.66 -7.04
N VAL A 277 -20.04 3.75 -5.73
CA VAL A 277 -21.18 3.07 -5.10
C VAL A 277 -22.54 3.75 -5.33
N ASN A 278 -22.55 4.99 -5.84
CA ASN A 278 -23.76 5.71 -6.20
C ASN A 278 -24.03 5.72 -7.71
N ASP A 279 -23.50 4.76 -8.45
CA ASP A 279 -23.74 4.58 -9.89
C ASP A 279 -23.38 5.80 -10.75
N MET A 280 -22.40 6.60 -10.30
CA MET A 280 -21.90 7.75 -11.08
C MET A 280 -20.77 7.33 -12.01
N SER A 281 -20.12 6.20 -11.73
CA SER A 281 -19.07 5.60 -12.55
C SER A 281 -19.24 4.09 -12.62
N ALA A 282 -19.02 3.51 -13.79
CA ALA A 282 -19.11 2.07 -14.02
C ALA A 282 -17.90 1.31 -13.44
N MET A 283 -16.75 1.96 -13.39
CA MET A 283 -15.49 1.38 -12.93
C MET A 283 -14.71 2.37 -12.06
N MET A 284 -13.86 1.84 -11.18
CA MET A 284 -12.94 2.59 -10.33
C MET A 284 -11.56 1.93 -10.39
N PHE A 285 -10.54 2.69 -10.77
CA PHE A 285 -9.15 2.21 -10.69
C PHE A 285 -8.59 2.54 -9.31
N SER A 286 -8.20 1.52 -8.57
CA SER A 286 -7.47 1.68 -7.30
C SER A 286 -6.92 0.33 -6.82
N GLY A 287 -6.41 0.28 -5.60
CA GLY A 287 -5.88 -0.93 -4.98
C GLY A 287 -6.91 -1.71 -4.17
N THR A 288 -6.56 -2.95 -3.83
CA THR A 288 -7.38 -3.84 -3.00
C THR A 288 -7.67 -3.30 -1.59
N HIS A 289 -6.93 -2.28 -1.14
CA HIS A 289 -7.20 -1.55 0.10
C HIS A 289 -8.58 -0.85 0.10
N MET A 290 -9.15 -0.57 -1.09
CA MET A 290 -10.46 0.06 -1.20
C MET A 290 -11.63 -0.89 -0.91
N PHE A 291 -11.41 -2.20 -0.86
CA PHE A 291 -12.50 -3.15 -0.64
C PHE A 291 -13.23 -2.92 0.69
N SER A 292 -12.50 -2.63 1.77
CA SER A 292 -13.13 -2.29 3.05
C SER A 292 -13.97 -1.03 2.94
N GLN A 293 -13.45 0.03 2.32
CA GLN A 293 -14.16 1.30 2.16
C GLN A 293 -15.43 1.15 1.33
N ILE A 294 -15.41 0.35 0.25
CA ILE A 294 -16.60 0.04 -0.56
C ILE A 294 -17.63 -0.72 0.28
N ASN A 295 -17.21 -1.76 0.99
CA ASN A 295 -18.10 -2.58 1.80
C ASN A 295 -18.71 -1.79 2.98
N ASP A 296 -17.96 -0.87 3.58
CA ASP A 296 -18.45 -0.01 4.65
C ASP A 296 -19.42 1.05 4.14
N ALA A 297 -19.12 1.64 2.96
CA ALA A 297 -19.98 2.66 2.35
C ALA A 297 -21.30 2.09 1.79
N ALA A 298 -21.26 0.88 1.23
CA ALA A 298 -22.41 0.23 0.59
C ALA A 298 -22.32 -1.29 0.71
N PRO A 299 -22.75 -1.87 1.86
CA PRO A 299 -22.63 -3.32 2.14
C PRO A 299 -23.32 -4.24 1.12
N ASP A 300 -24.36 -3.76 0.46
CA ASP A 300 -25.13 -4.51 -0.55
C ASP A 300 -24.69 -4.23 -1.99
N PHE A 301 -23.65 -3.41 -2.19
CA PHE A 301 -23.15 -3.07 -3.54
C PHE A 301 -22.32 -4.20 -4.12
N GLU A 302 -22.79 -4.78 -5.21
CA GLU A 302 -22.09 -5.89 -5.88
C GLU A 302 -21.06 -5.38 -6.87
N TYR A 303 -19.79 -5.57 -6.54
CA TYR A 303 -18.66 -5.25 -7.42
C TYR A 303 -17.81 -6.48 -7.71
N GLY A 304 -17.01 -6.40 -8.77
CA GLY A 304 -15.95 -7.33 -9.09
C GLY A 304 -14.63 -6.58 -9.24
N TRP A 305 -13.57 -7.33 -9.51
CA TRP A 305 -12.24 -6.78 -9.71
C TRP A 305 -11.54 -7.50 -10.86
N PHE A 306 -10.76 -6.76 -11.65
CA PHE A 306 -9.87 -7.34 -12.64
C PHE A 306 -8.58 -6.50 -12.76
N ALA A 307 -7.48 -7.18 -13.12
CA ALA A 307 -6.26 -6.51 -13.54
C ALA A 307 -6.37 -6.09 -15.01
N VAL A 308 -5.86 -4.92 -15.35
CA VAL A 308 -5.84 -4.46 -16.74
C VAL A 308 -4.66 -5.12 -17.46
N PRO A 309 -4.90 -5.94 -18.51
CA PRO A 309 -3.84 -6.58 -19.24
C PRO A 309 -3.16 -5.62 -20.23
N ASP A 310 -1.99 -6.01 -20.71
CA ASP A 310 -1.35 -5.36 -21.85
C ASP A 310 -2.01 -5.74 -23.19
N ARG A 311 -1.41 -5.32 -24.29
CA ARG A 311 -1.95 -5.58 -25.63
C ARG A 311 -1.90 -7.05 -26.04
N ASP A 312 -0.99 -7.82 -25.45
CA ASP A 312 -0.85 -9.26 -25.68
C ASP A 312 -1.68 -10.11 -24.70
N GLY A 313 -2.41 -9.46 -23.79
CA GLY A 313 -3.26 -10.11 -22.80
C GLY A 313 -2.51 -10.57 -21.56
N LYS A 314 -1.26 -10.15 -21.36
CA LYS A 314 -0.48 -10.42 -20.18
C LYS A 314 -0.80 -9.40 -19.10
N VAL A 315 -0.90 -9.84 -17.87
CA VAL A 315 -1.01 -8.96 -16.69
C VAL A 315 0.40 -8.67 -16.18
N ASN A 316 0.82 -7.43 -16.36
CA ASN A 316 2.07 -6.92 -15.81
C ASN A 316 1.76 -6.20 -14.50
N LEU A 317 2.36 -6.67 -13.44
CA LEU A 317 2.30 -5.99 -12.15
C LEU A 317 3.63 -5.26 -11.99
N LEU A 318 3.58 -4.00 -11.65
CA LEU A 318 4.71 -3.40 -10.94
C LEU A 318 4.88 -4.30 -9.73
N GLY A 319 5.90 -5.13 -9.77
CA GLY A 319 6.30 -5.88 -8.61
C GLY A 319 6.36 -4.86 -7.47
N GLY A 320 5.82 -5.15 -6.31
CA GLY A 320 5.81 -4.25 -5.17
C GLY A 320 7.21 -3.77 -4.78
N GLY A 321 7.92 -3.36 -5.79
CA GLY A 321 9.30 -2.97 -5.85
C GLY A 321 9.58 -1.59 -5.33
N THR A 322 8.62 -0.95 -4.74
CA THR A 322 9.01 0.08 -3.81
C THR A 322 9.51 -0.66 -2.58
N ALA A 323 10.81 -0.61 -2.37
CA ALA A 323 11.42 -0.99 -1.10
C ALA A 323 10.88 -0.10 0.03
N GLY A 324 9.62 0.28 -0.04
CA GLY A 324 8.86 1.00 0.95
C GLY A 324 8.56 0.09 2.15
N GLY A 325 8.46 0.68 3.32
CA GLY A 325 8.21 -0.04 4.57
C GLY A 325 8.70 0.73 5.77
N TRP A 326 8.93 0.04 6.89
CA TRP A 326 9.45 0.64 8.11
C TRP A 326 10.98 0.69 8.05
N ALA A 327 11.54 1.86 8.19
CA ALA A 327 12.99 2.10 8.19
C ALA A 327 13.49 2.69 9.52
N LEU A 328 14.81 2.55 9.75
CA LEU A 328 15.53 3.07 10.91
C LEU A 328 16.65 4.01 10.49
#